data_a2d94029925b31342a1c41a79c5ac48a
#
_entry.id   a2d94029925b31342a1c41a79c5ac48a
#
_cell.length_a   1.000
_cell.length_b   1.000
_cell.length_c   1.000
_cell.angle_alpha   90.00
_cell.angle_beta   90.00
_cell.angle_gamma   90.00
#
_symmetry.space_group_name_H-M   'P 1'
#
loop_
_entity.id
_entity.type
_entity.pdbx_description
1 polymer ?
#
loop_
_entity_poly.entity_id
_entity_poly.type
_entity_poly.pdbx_seq_one_letter_code
_entity_poly.pdbx_strand_id
1 'polypeptide(L)'
;MDELYIYRVKKAFEDFGVSFSDQEALAFQRLYAHRQDYIRMSPLLEEILEYCSGKASLGIITNGPAGRQWDKVKSLQAERWIPHENIFVSADVGAEKPDRKIFDYAKQKMGLEDAEIWFVGDAYPLDVEGALNAGWNAVWMNRRNREMPQQGEQSPQEKRRLLCVRTEEELAEAIRGILQAAGK
;
A
#
# COMPACT_ATOMS: atom_id res chain seq x y z
N MET A 1 -19.16 17.20 6.74
CA MET A 1 -18.15 16.13 6.88
C MET A 1 -18.53 15.12 7.96
N ASP A 2 -19.11 15.56 9.07
CA ASP A 2 -19.54 14.70 10.18
C ASP A 2 -20.63 13.71 9.79
N GLU A 3 -21.59 14.08 8.93
CA GLU A 3 -22.65 13.20 8.44
C GLU A 3 -22.10 11.95 7.71
N LEU A 4 -21.05 12.12 6.90
CA LEU A 4 -20.39 11.02 6.21
C LEU A 4 -19.72 10.05 7.19
N TYR A 5 -19.08 10.57 8.22
CA TYR A 5 -18.45 9.77 9.27
C TYR A 5 -19.50 9.00 10.10
N ILE A 6 -20.59 9.65 10.48
CA ILE A 6 -21.73 9.05 11.18
C ILE A 6 -22.29 7.89 10.34
N TYR A 7 -22.59 8.16 9.07
CA TYR A 7 -23.12 7.15 8.16
C TYR A 7 -22.18 5.94 8.03
N ARG A 8 -20.90 6.17 7.81
CA ARG A 8 -19.90 5.10 7.66
C ARG A 8 -19.78 4.23 8.89
N VAL A 9 -19.73 4.82 10.08
CA VAL A 9 -19.67 4.06 11.33
C VAL A 9 -20.92 3.24 11.52
N LYS A 10 -22.10 3.85 11.42
CA LYS A 10 -23.38 3.14 11.57
C LYS A 10 -23.48 1.98 10.59
N LYS A 11 -23.16 2.22 9.30
CA LYS A 11 -23.24 1.20 8.25
C LYS A 11 -22.25 0.05 8.48
N ALA A 12 -21.03 0.35 8.94
CA ALA A 12 -20.03 -0.68 9.19
C ALA A 12 -20.41 -1.65 10.33
N PHE A 13 -21.27 -1.24 11.25
CA PHE A 13 -21.67 -2.05 12.39
C PHE A 13 -23.11 -2.62 12.28
N GLU A 14 -23.85 -2.20 11.27
CA GLU A 14 -25.23 -2.66 11.02
C GLU A 14 -25.32 -4.19 10.89
N ASP A 15 -24.40 -4.80 10.15
CA ASP A 15 -24.34 -6.25 9.93
C ASP A 15 -23.99 -7.05 11.20
N PHE A 16 -23.48 -6.37 12.22
CA PHE A 16 -23.16 -6.97 13.54
C PHE A 16 -24.28 -6.74 14.56
N GLY A 17 -25.41 -6.14 14.15
CA GLY A 17 -26.53 -5.81 15.03
C GLY A 17 -26.22 -4.71 16.05
N VAL A 18 -25.18 -3.92 15.85
CA VAL A 18 -24.78 -2.81 16.72
C VAL A 18 -25.33 -1.50 16.16
N SER A 19 -26.11 -0.80 17.00
CA SER A 19 -26.66 0.52 16.66
C SER A 19 -25.92 1.61 17.41
N PHE A 20 -25.58 2.68 16.71
CA PHE A 20 -24.97 3.89 17.27
C PHE A 20 -25.92 5.09 17.13
N SER A 21 -26.01 5.92 18.17
CA SER A 21 -26.48 7.30 18.02
C SER A 21 -25.45 8.11 17.21
N ASP A 22 -25.84 9.30 16.76
CA ASP A 22 -24.92 10.17 16.01
C ASP A 22 -23.71 10.58 16.87
N GLN A 23 -23.94 10.85 18.17
CA GLN A 23 -22.88 11.20 19.10
C GLN A 23 -21.89 10.05 19.32
N GLU A 24 -22.40 8.82 19.50
CA GLU A 24 -21.54 7.63 19.66
C GLU A 24 -20.76 7.33 18.38
N ALA A 25 -21.38 7.47 17.20
CA ALA A 25 -20.69 7.30 15.94
C ALA A 25 -19.55 8.30 15.75
N LEU A 26 -19.78 9.57 16.10
CA LEU A 26 -18.71 10.59 16.09
C LEU A 26 -17.63 10.33 17.14
N ALA A 27 -18.00 9.90 18.34
CA ALA A 27 -17.03 9.54 19.36
C ALA A 27 -16.16 8.36 18.92
N PHE A 28 -16.79 7.32 18.34
CA PHE A 28 -16.07 6.19 17.77
C PHE A 28 -15.12 6.64 16.66
N GLN A 29 -15.58 7.49 15.73
CA GLN A 29 -14.74 8.00 14.66
C GLN A 29 -13.53 8.80 15.16
N ARG A 30 -13.71 9.59 16.23
CA ARG A 30 -12.59 10.33 16.88
C ARG A 30 -11.58 9.38 17.50
N LEU A 31 -12.04 8.36 18.22
CA LEU A 31 -11.17 7.32 18.79
C LEU A 31 -10.43 6.55 17.69
N TYR A 32 -11.12 6.19 16.61
CA TYR A 32 -10.51 5.50 15.47
C TYR A 32 -9.46 6.36 14.79
N ALA A 33 -9.77 7.64 14.56
CA ALA A 33 -8.81 8.58 13.97
C ALA A 33 -7.57 8.75 14.85
N HIS A 34 -7.76 8.92 16.16
CA HIS A 34 -6.65 9.05 17.12
C HIS A 34 -5.77 7.79 17.19
N ARG A 35 -6.37 6.59 17.04
CA ARG A 35 -5.61 5.34 16.99
C ARG A 35 -4.68 5.23 15.80
N GLN A 36 -4.97 5.91 14.70
CA GLN A 36 -4.08 5.94 13.53
C GLN A 36 -2.77 6.69 13.78
N ASP A 37 -2.73 7.57 14.79
CA ASP A 37 -1.51 8.27 15.19
C ASP A 37 -0.50 7.35 15.91
N TYR A 38 -0.98 6.17 16.34
CA TYR A 38 -0.18 5.17 17.08
C TYR A 38 0.18 3.94 16.24
N ILE A 39 0.03 4.01 14.91
CA ILE A 39 0.52 2.91 14.06
C ILE A 39 2.04 2.76 14.22
N ARG A 40 2.48 1.51 14.23
CA ARG A 40 3.91 1.17 14.30
C ARG A 40 4.21 0.11 13.26
N MET A 41 5.41 0.18 12.76
CA MET A 41 5.94 -0.88 11.92
C MET A 41 6.26 -2.11 12.79
N SER A 42 6.05 -3.30 12.25
CA SER A 42 6.51 -4.51 12.94
C SER A 42 8.05 -4.59 12.89
N PRO A 43 8.69 -5.22 13.88
CA PRO A 43 10.14 -5.39 13.85
C PRO A 43 10.63 -6.10 12.59
N LEU A 44 9.90 -7.12 12.11
CA LEU A 44 10.27 -7.85 10.91
C LEU A 44 10.18 -6.97 9.65
N LEU A 45 9.18 -6.09 9.56
CA LEU A 45 9.09 -5.15 8.44
C LEU A 45 10.21 -4.10 8.48
N GLU A 46 10.62 -3.65 9.67
CA GLU A 46 11.81 -2.80 9.82
C GLU A 46 13.08 -3.52 9.33
N GLU A 47 13.27 -4.80 9.68
CA GLU A 47 14.39 -5.63 9.20
C GLU A 47 14.35 -5.80 7.67
N ILE A 48 13.16 -5.99 7.07
CA ILE A 48 13.01 -6.07 5.62
C ILE A 48 13.45 -4.76 4.96
N LEU A 49 12.99 -3.61 5.46
CA LEU A 49 13.37 -2.31 4.91
C LEU A 49 14.87 -2.02 5.06
N GLU A 50 15.45 -2.36 6.21
CA GLU A 50 16.89 -2.26 6.44
C GLU A 50 17.66 -3.14 5.45
N TYR A 51 17.22 -4.37 5.23
CA TYR A 51 17.81 -5.29 4.27
C TYR A 51 17.76 -4.76 2.82
N CYS A 52 16.67 -4.07 2.46
CA CYS A 52 16.50 -3.45 1.14
C CYS A 52 17.34 -2.19 0.97
N SER A 53 17.60 -1.47 2.06
CA SER A 53 18.38 -0.24 2.04
C SER A 53 19.78 -0.50 1.47
N GLY A 54 20.19 0.32 0.52
CA GLY A 54 21.47 0.15 -0.19
C GLY A 54 21.49 -0.98 -1.25
N LYS A 55 20.41 -1.76 -1.41
CA LYS A 55 20.30 -2.79 -2.46
C LYS A 55 19.25 -2.43 -3.53
N ALA A 56 18.28 -1.61 -3.17
CA ALA A 56 17.24 -1.15 -4.07
C ALA A 56 16.82 0.28 -3.74
N SER A 57 16.30 0.99 -4.72
CA SER A 57 15.59 2.25 -4.49
C SER A 57 14.21 1.96 -3.91
N LEU A 58 13.90 2.59 -2.77
CA LEU A 58 12.63 2.40 -2.07
C LEU A 58 11.70 3.61 -2.28
N GLY A 59 10.41 3.35 -2.41
CA GLY A 59 9.37 4.38 -2.52
C GLY A 59 8.03 3.95 -1.93
N ILE A 60 7.15 4.90 -1.70
CA ILE A 60 5.78 4.69 -1.23
C ILE A 60 4.81 5.36 -2.20
N ILE A 61 3.74 4.63 -2.56
CA ILE A 61 2.55 5.21 -3.21
C ILE A 61 1.34 4.96 -2.31
N THR A 62 0.69 6.01 -1.84
CA THR A 62 -0.43 5.90 -0.91
C THR A 62 -1.62 6.75 -1.32
N ASN A 63 -2.83 6.16 -1.28
CA ASN A 63 -4.08 6.88 -1.56
C ASN A 63 -4.63 7.53 -0.29
N GLY A 64 -5.05 8.77 -0.41
CA GLY A 64 -5.80 9.48 0.62
C GLY A 64 -5.44 10.96 0.77
N PRO A 65 -6.10 11.67 1.69
CA PRO A 65 -5.83 13.08 1.98
C PRO A 65 -4.38 13.28 2.45
N ALA A 66 -3.71 14.31 1.94
CA ALA A 66 -2.29 14.59 2.17
C ALA A 66 -1.91 14.57 3.65
N GLY A 67 -2.51 15.42 4.48
CA GLY A 67 -2.18 15.50 5.91
C GLY A 67 -2.24 14.14 6.60
N ARG A 68 -3.28 13.36 6.32
CA ARG A 68 -3.48 12.04 6.93
C ARG A 68 -2.45 10.99 6.51
N GLN A 69 -2.01 11.02 5.26
CA GLN A 69 -0.99 10.08 4.79
C GLN A 69 0.39 10.47 5.30
N TRP A 70 0.70 11.76 5.34
CA TRP A 70 1.95 12.25 5.93
C TRP A 70 2.05 11.97 7.44
N ASP A 71 0.94 12.08 8.20
CA ASP A 71 0.90 11.67 9.60
C ASP A 71 1.25 10.18 9.77
N LYS A 72 0.76 9.31 8.88
CA LYS A 72 1.12 7.88 8.89
C LYS A 72 2.60 7.65 8.57
N VAL A 73 3.12 8.31 7.54
CA VAL A 73 4.55 8.23 7.17
C VAL A 73 5.42 8.60 8.37
N LYS A 74 5.07 9.69 9.05
CA LYS A 74 5.76 10.16 10.25
C LYS A 74 5.64 9.16 11.41
N SER A 75 4.43 8.64 11.69
CA SER A 75 4.20 7.66 12.77
C SER A 75 4.95 6.36 12.54
N LEU A 76 5.08 5.92 11.29
CA LEU A 76 5.84 4.74 10.88
C LEU A 76 7.36 5.02 10.78
N GLN A 77 7.79 6.27 10.92
CA GLN A 77 9.19 6.69 10.72
C GLN A 77 9.75 6.20 9.38
N ALA A 78 8.92 6.17 8.33
CA ALA A 78 9.27 5.56 7.05
C ALA A 78 10.46 6.24 6.37
N GLU A 79 10.67 7.53 6.64
CA GLU A 79 11.79 8.33 6.10
C GLU A 79 13.18 7.87 6.59
N ARG A 80 13.25 6.92 7.54
CA ARG A 80 14.52 6.26 7.91
C ARG A 80 15.12 5.46 6.75
N TRP A 81 14.28 4.95 5.85
CA TRP A 81 14.68 4.08 4.74
C TRP A 81 14.29 4.63 3.36
N ILE A 82 13.27 5.49 3.32
CA ILE A 82 12.63 5.96 2.09
C ILE A 82 12.76 7.49 2.03
N PRO A 83 13.53 8.04 1.08
CA PRO A 83 13.65 9.49 0.91
C PRO A 83 12.29 10.16 0.75
N HIS A 84 12.12 11.34 1.32
CA HIS A 84 10.88 12.10 1.27
C HIS A 84 10.35 12.28 -0.17
N GLU A 85 11.25 12.55 -1.11
CA GLU A 85 10.98 12.72 -2.53
C GLU A 85 10.48 11.44 -3.23
N ASN A 86 10.64 10.28 -2.59
CA ASN A 86 10.16 8.98 -3.07
C ASN A 86 8.82 8.56 -2.43
N ILE A 87 8.14 9.48 -1.75
CA ILE A 87 6.84 9.25 -1.13
C ILE A 87 5.77 10.01 -1.92
N PHE A 88 4.84 9.27 -2.52
CA PHE A 88 3.82 9.78 -3.43
C PHE A 88 2.44 9.62 -2.81
N VAL A 89 1.89 10.72 -2.30
CA VAL A 89 0.53 10.78 -1.78
C VAL A 89 -0.42 11.18 -2.90
N SER A 90 -1.49 10.44 -3.11
CA SER A 90 -2.41 10.65 -4.24
C SER A 90 -3.00 12.06 -4.28
N ALA A 91 -3.29 12.66 -3.13
CA ALA A 91 -3.80 14.03 -3.04
C ALA A 91 -2.77 15.08 -3.51
N ASP A 92 -1.47 14.84 -3.31
CA ASP A 92 -0.41 15.73 -3.74
C ASP A 92 -0.07 15.55 -5.22
N VAL A 93 -0.19 14.31 -5.72
CA VAL A 93 0.07 13.96 -7.12
C VAL A 93 -1.10 14.33 -8.04
N GLY A 94 -2.33 14.35 -7.53
CA GLY A 94 -3.54 14.53 -8.32
C GLY A 94 -3.96 13.29 -9.12
N ALA A 95 -3.46 12.12 -8.73
CA ALA A 95 -3.84 10.81 -9.28
C ALA A 95 -3.78 9.76 -8.17
N GLU A 96 -4.61 8.72 -8.25
CA GLU A 96 -4.68 7.69 -7.23
C GLU A 96 -4.64 6.27 -7.83
N LYS A 97 -4.15 5.29 -7.06
CA LYS A 97 -4.22 3.88 -7.45
C LYS A 97 -5.68 3.46 -7.62
N PRO A 98 -6.06 2.69 -8.63
CA PRO A 98 -5.20 1.96 -9.57
C PRO A 98 -4.85 2.74 -10.86
N ASP A 99 -5.11 4.07 -10.95
CA ASP A 99 -4.77 4.84 -12.15
C ASP A 99 -3.26 4.72 -12.44
N ARG A 100 -2.93 4.29 -13.65
CA ARG A 100 -1.56 4.16 -14.13
C ARG A 100 -0.73 5.45 -13.93
N LYS A 101 -1.38 6.61 -13.98
CA LYS A 101 -0.70 7.90 -13.85
C LYS A 101 0.13 8.04 -12.58
N ILE A 102 -0.34 7.55 -11.44
CA ILE A 102 0.42 7.68 -10.18
C ILE A 102 1.67 6.79 -10.19
N PHE A 103 1.59 5.61 -10.82
CA PHE A 103 2.74 4.71 -10.98
C PHE A 103 3.77 5.27 -11.96
N ASP A 104 3.32 5.78 -13.12
CA ASP A 104 4.18 6.41 -14.11
C ASP A 104 4.86 7.67 -13.51
N TYR A 105 4.13 8.47 -12.73
CA TYR A 105 4.67 9.62 -12.01
C TYR A 105 5.77 9.20 -11.03
N ALA A 106 5.51 8.20 -10.19
CA ALA A 106 6.49 7.69 -9.25
C ALA A 106 7.74 7.14 -9.96
N LYS A 107 7.54 6.36 -11.02
CA LYS A 107 8.63 5.82 -11.86
C LYS A 107 9.54 6.93 -12.41
N GLN A 108 8.94 7.96 -12.98
CA GLN A 108 9.66 9.10 -13.54
C GLN A 108 10.41 9.89 -12.46
N LYS A 109 9.73 10.18 -11.34
CA LYS A 109 10.35 10.94 -10.23
C LYS A 109 11.54 10.25 -9.59
N MET A 110 11.50 8.93 -9.54
CA MET A 110 12.58 8.11 -9.00
C MET A 110 13.66 7.75 -10.04
N GLY A 111 13.49 8.12 -11.32
CA GLY A 111 14.46 7.80 -12.39
C GLY A 111 14.57 6.30 -12.69
N LEU A 112 13.44 5.59 -12.70
CA LEU A 112 13.39 4.12 -12.80
C LEU A 112 12.95 3.63 -14.18
N GLU A 113 13.21 4.38 -15.25
CA GLU A 113 12.70 4.09 -16.60
C GLU A 113 13.06 2.68 -17.09
N ASP A 114 14.29 2.25 -16.84
CA ASP A 114 14.83 0.96 -17.26
C ASP A 114 14.93 -0.07 -16.13
N ALA A 115 14.39 0.25 -14.94
CA ALA A 115 14.50 -0.60 -13.78
C ALA A 115 13.41 -1.68 -13.74
N GLU A 116 13.74 -2.82 -13.15
CA GLU A 116 12.76 -3.80 -12.71
C GLU A 116 12.10 -3.29 -11.42
N ILE A 117 10.80 -3.05 -11.45
CA ILE A 117 10.06 -2.48 -10.33
C ILE A 117 9.10 -3.53 -9.75
N TRP A 118 9.08 -3.62 -8.42
CA TRP A 118 8.15 -4.44 -7.67
C TRP A 118 7.31 -3.57 -6.74
N PHE A 119 5.99 -3.75 -6.80
CA PHE A 119 5.05 -3.09 -5.89
C PHE A 119 4.51 -4.08 -4.87
N VAL A 120 4.62 -3.75 -3.60
CA VAL A 120 4.09 -4.56 -2.49
C VAL A 120 2.83 -3.88 -1.96
N GLY A 121 1.69 -4.59 -1.96
CA GLY A 121 0.43 -4.03 -1.46
C GLY A 121 -0.58 -5.09 -1.05
N ASP A 122 -1.62 -4.68 -0.33
CA ASP A 122 -2.66 -5.57 0.21
C ASP A 122 -4.03 -5.44 -0.48
N ALA A 123 -4.29 -4.32 -1.12
CA ALA A 123 -5.53 -4.05 -1.84
C ALA A 123 -5.42 -4.51 -3.30
N TYR A 124 -5.84 -5.75 -3.60
CA TYR A 124 -5.67 -6.35 -4.93
C TYR A 124 -6.06 -5.44 -6.09
N PRO A 125 -7.29 -4.84 -6.13
CA PRO A 125 -7.69 -3.99 -7.26
C PRO A 125 -6.89 -2.69 -7.37
N LEU A 126 -6.40 -2.16 -6.26
CA LEU A 126 -5.69 -0.88 -6.24
C LEU A 126 -4.19 -1.06 -6.43
N ASP A 127 -3.62 -2.00 -5.70
CA ASP A 127 -2.17 -2.17 -5.61
C ASP A 127 -1.64 -3.13 -6.68
N VAL A 128 -2.24 -4.33 -6.74
CA VAL A 128 -1.74 -5.39 -7.62
C VAL A 128 -2.12 -5.11 -9.08
N GLU A 129 -3.41 -4.94 -9.35
CA GLU A 129 -3.86 -4.64 -10.72
C GLU A 129 -3.29 -3.32 -11.21
N GLY A 130 -3.25 -2.28 -10.35
CA GLY A 130 -2.65 -0.99 -10.69
C GLY A 130 -1.19 -1.11 -11.09
N ALA A 131 -0.38 -1.83 -10.31
CA ALA A 131 1.03 -2.06 -10.60
C ALA A 131 1.24 -2.88 -11.89
N LEU A 132 0.52 -3.99 -12.04
CA LEU A 132 0.59 -4.82 -13.24
C LEU A 132 0.20 -4.04 -14.51
N ASN A 133 -0.86 -3.23 -14.44
CA ASN A 133 -1.30 -2.37 -15.54
C ASN A 133 -0.29 -1.26 -15.87
N ALA A 134 0.47 -0.78 -14.87
CA ALA A 134 1.54 0.18 -15.07
C ALA A 134 2.84 -0.44 -15.60
N GLY A 135 2.91 -1.76 -15.69
CA GLY A 135 4.10 -2.44 -16.20
C GLY A 135 5.05 -2.94 -15.12
N TRP A 136 4.67 -2.88 -13.87
CA TRP A 136 5.48 -3.32 -12.75
C TRP A 136 5.17 -4.78 -12.39
N ASN A 137 6.05 -5.41 -11.64
CA ASN A 137 5.77 -6.66 -10.95
C ASN A 137 5.03 -6.36 -9.64
N ALA A 138 4.38 -7.37 -9.05
CA ALA A 138 3.64 -7.18 -7.81
C ALA A 138 3.88 -8.30 -6.79
N VAL A 139 3.87 -7.92 -5.52
CA VAL A 139 3.74 -8.83 -4.38
C VAL A 139 2.42 -8.51 -3.69
N TRP A 140 1.50 -9.43 -3.72
CA TRP A 140 0.22 -9.29 -3.03
C TRP A 140 0.31 -9.80 -1.59
N MET A 141 0.20 -8.87 -0.62
CA MET A 141 0.12 -9.18 0.80
C MET A 141 -1.30 -9.62 1.18
N ASN A 142 -1.62 -10.89 0.94
CA ASN A 142 -2.96 -11.47 1.10
C ASN A 142 -3.20 -12.01 2.53
N ARG A 143 -3.07 -11.17 3.55
CA ARG A 143 -3.25 -11.55 4.97
C ARG A 143 -4.63 -12.16 5.29
N ARG A 144 -5.65 -11.86 4.48
CA ARG A 144 -7.03 -12.33 4.68
C ARG A 144 -7.35 -13.61 3.91
N ASN A 145 -6.36 -14.21 3.26
CA ASN A 145 -6.52 -15.41 2.44
C ASN A 145 -7.70 -15.33 1.45
N ARG A 146 -7.84 -14.18 0.78
CA ARG A 146 -8.88 -13.98 -0.23
C ARG A 146 -8.58 -14.82 -1.45
N GLU A 147 -9.64 -15.28 -2.12
CA GLU A 147 -9.49 -15.92 -3.42
C GLU A 147 -8.84 -14.96 -4.43
N MET A 148 -7.97 -15.49 -5.25
CA MET A 148 -7.39 -14.70 -6.34
C MET A 148 -8.52 -14.40 -7.33
N PRO A 149 -8.75 -13.12 -7.69
CA PRO A 149 -9.73 -12.79 -8.70
C PRO A 149 -9.47 -13.60 -9.98
N GLN A 150 -10.52 -14.14 -10.59
CA GLN A 150 -10.40 -14.79 -11.89
C GLN A 150 -9.87 -13.74 -12.87
N GLN A 151 -8.65 -13.96 -13.33
CA GLN A 151 -8.08 -13.11 -14.36
C GLN A 151 -8.89 -13.36 -15.63
N GLY A 152 -9.63 -12.33 -16.10
CA GLY A 152 -10.16 -12.34 -17.46
C GLY A 152 -9.03 -12.58 -18.44
N GLU A 153 -9.34 -13.07 -19.66
CA GLU A 153 -8.36 -13.40 -20.69
C GLU A 153 -7.28 -12.32 -20.77
N GLN A 154 -6.09 -12.67 -20.29
CA GLN A 154 -4.98 -11.72 -20.20
C GLN A 154 -4.53 -11.41 -21.62
N SER A 155 -4.59 -10.14 -21.99
CA SER A 155 -3.76 -9.58 -23.04
C SER A 155 -2.30 -10.01 -22.82
N PRO A 156 -1.49 -10.24 -23.88
CA PRO A 156 -0.15 -10.81 -23.78
C PRO A 156 0.83 -9.84 -23.11
N GLN A 157 0.73 -9.72 -21.79
CA GLN A 157 1.68 -9.00 -20.94
C GLN A 157 2.68 -9.99 -20.35
N GLU A 158 3.27 -10.79 -21.20
CA GLU A 158 3.98 -12.05 -20.97
C GLU A 158 5.25 -11.98 -20.11
N LYS A 159 5.53 -10.92 -19.35
CA LYS A 159 6.76 -10.87 -18.55
C LYS A 159 6.60 -10.39 -17.11
N ARG A 160 5.40 -10.13 -16.63
CA ARG A 160 5.22 -9.58 -15.26
C ARG A 160 4.99 -10.68 -14.27
N ARG A 161 5.65 -10.56 -13.11
CA ARG A 161 5.57 -11.55 -12.05
C ARG A 161 4.62 -11.06 -10.97
N LEU A 162 3.74 -11.94 -10.50
CA LEU A 162 2.90 -11.75 -9.33
C LEU A 162 3.25 -12.82 -8.31
N LEU A 163 3.63 -12.38 -7.12
CA LEU A 163 3.81 -13.23 -5.95
C LEU A 163 2.68 -12.96 -4.97
N CYS A 164 2.14 -14.02 -4.35
CA CYS A 164 1.14 -13.91 -3.30
C CYS A 164 1.74 -14.42 -1.99
N VAL A 165 1.75 -13.57 -0.97
CA VAL A 165 2.26 -13.86 0.37
C VAL A 165 1.20 -13.55 1.40
N ARG A 166 1.19 -14.25 2.53
CA ARG A 166 0.18 -14.12 3.58
C ARG A 166 0.73 -13.60 4.90
N THR A 167 2.02 -13.80 5.12
CA THR A 167 2.71 -13.40 6.35
C THR A 167 3.89 -12.48 6.04
N GLU A 168 4.41 -11.84 7.06
CA GLU A 168 5.60 -11.00 6.92
C GLU A 168 6.86 -11.84 6.69
N GLU A 169 6.89 -13.08 7.19
CA GLU A 169 7.96 -14.03 6.93
C GLU A 169 8.00 -14.42 5.45
N GLU A 170 6.84 -14.76 4.86
CA GLU A 170 6.73 -15.04 3.43
C GLU A 170 7.12 -13.81 2.59
N LEU A 171 6.75 -12.61 3.05
CA LEU A 171 7.17 -11.37 2.39
C LEU A 171 8.70 -11.20 2.44
N ALA A 172 9.32 -11.45 3.60
CA ALA A 172 10.77 -11.36 3.75
C ALA A 172 11.51 -12.32 2.81
N GLU A 173 11.01 -13.56 2.68
CA GLU A 173 11.56 -14.56 1.75
C GLU A 173 11.41 -14.11 0.29
N ALA A 174 10.22 -13.63 -0.10
CA ALA A 174 9.97 -13.13 -1.44
C ALA A 174 10.90 -11.97 -1.81
N ILE A 175 11.05 -10.99 -0.93
CA ILE A 175 11.95 -9.84 -1.13
C ILE A 175 13.41 -10.28 -1.27
N ARG A 176 13.89 -11.19 -0.42
CA ARG A 176 15.25 -11.72 -0.54
C ARG A 176 15.48 -12.41 -1.88
N GLY A 177 14.49 -13.22 -2.33
CA GLY A 177 14.54 -13.88 -3.63
C GLY A 177 14.59 -12.90 -4.81
N ILE A 178 13.78 -11.83 -4.77
CA ILE A 178 13.76 -10.77 -5.78
C ILE A 178 15.14 -10.11 -5.88
N LEU A 179 15.68 -9.66 -4.74
CA LEU A 179 16.96 -8.93 -4.72
C LEU A 179 18.16 -9.80 -5.10
N GLN A 180 18.14 -11.10 -4.76
CA GLN A 180 19.17 -12.05 -5.21
C GLN A 180 19.12 -12.32 -6.71
N ALA A 181 17.93 -12.31 -7.31
CA ALA A 181 17.77 -12.48 -8.74
C ALA A 181 18.22 -11.26 -9.54
N ALA A 182 18.02 -10.05 -9.01
CA ALA A 182 18.41 -8.79 -9.63
C ALA A 182 19.94 -8.52 -9.57
N GLY A 183 20.65 -9.15 -8.64
CA GLY A 183 22.12 -8.98 -8.48
C GLY A 183 22.97 -9.94 -9.32
N LYS A 184 22.34 -10.73 -10.18
CA LYS A 184 23.01 -11.64 -11.14
C LYS A 184 22.96 -11.05 -12.54
#